data_5d907d32ce43afd229667e0469101bce
#
_entry.id   5d907d32ce43afd229667e0469101bce
#
_cell.length_a   1.000
_cell.length_b   1.000
_cell.length_c   1.000
_cell.angle_alpha   90.00
_cell.angle_beta   90.00
_cell.angle_gamma   90.00
#
_symmetry.space_group_name_H-M   'P 1'
#
loop_
_entity.id
_entity.type
_entity.pdbx_description
1 polymer ?
#
loop_
_entity_poly.entity_id
_entity_poly.type
_entity_poly.pdbx_seq_one_letter_code
_entity_poly.pdbx_strand_id
1 'polypeptide(L)'
;MSLETSWENTPASAGHKASMSDGYDFSALRILVVDDSFHMRELVRTFLEGFGIKEVTVSSDAEEAYDIVVGMDPDLIITDWNMAPVSGLEFVERIRKGANVPNRFVPIIMLTGYTEMKRVEEARDAGINSFLAKPISAASLYKRLVTSVQDKRQYVESTGGYFGPDRRSPKRRDFRGKERRDRE
;
A
#
# COMPACT_ATOMS: atom_id res chain seq x y z
N MET A 1 -19.59 -68.28 -11.75
CA MET A 1 -18.87 -67.38 -12.67
C MET A 1 -18.98 -65.99 -12.13
N SER A 2 -17.99 -65.63 -11.31
CA SER A 2 -17.91 -64.33 -10.61
C SER A 2 -16.93 -63.46 -11.35
N LEU A 3 -17.37 -62.29 -11.76
CA LEU A 3 -16.48 -61.26 -12.31
C LEU A 3 -16.26 -60.21 -11.23
N GLU A 4 -15.13 -60.29 -10.56
CA GLU A 4 -14.58 -59.24 -9.71
C GLU A 4 -14.02 -58.13 -10.60
N THR A 5 -14.59 -56.95 -10.53
CA THR A 5 -14.02 -55.72 -11.09
C THR A 5 -13.26 -54.97 -9.99
N SER A 6 -11.97 -55.10 -10.02
CA SER A 6 -11.00 -54.35 -9.20
C SER A 6 -11.06 -52.87 -9.60
N TRP A 7 -11.45 -51.97 -8.67
CA TRP A 7 -11.19 -50.54 -8.78
C TRP A 7 -9.83 -50.24 -8.19
N GLU A 8 -8.85 -50.14 -9.05
CA GLU A 8 -7.52 -49.67 -8.65
C GLU A 8 -7.59 -48.18 -8.26
N ASN A 9 -7.15 -47.96 -7.06
CA ASN A 9 -7.05 -46.69 -6.37
C ASN A 9 -5.93 -45.86 -7.05
N THR A 10 -6.31 -44.91 -7.90
CA THR A 10 -5.37 -43.90 -8.40
C THR A 10 -5.15 -42.87 -7.28
N PRO A 11 -3.92 -42.66 -6.79
CA PRO A 11 -3.67 -41.65 -5.80
C PRO A 11 -3.90 -40.27 -6.43
N ALA A 12 -4.81 -39.51 -5.81
CA ALA A 12 -5.03 -38.12 -6.13
C ALA A 12 -3.70 -37.37 -6.12
N SER A 13 -3.39 -36.78 -7.25
CA SER A 13 -2.23 -35.91 -7.44
C SER A 13 -2.18 -34.86 -6.33
N ALA A 14 -1.10 -34.90 -5.56
CA ALA A 14 -0.77 -33.92 -4.55
C ALA A 14 -0.89 -32.52 -5.15
N GLY A 15 -1.90 -31.78 -4.69
CA GLY A 15 -2.02 -30.37 -5.00
C GLY A 15 -0.71 -29.69 -4.62
N HIS A 16 -0.08 -29.06 -5.61
CA HIS A 16 1.03 -28.16 -5.38
C HIS A 16 0.54 -27.09 -4.39
N LYS A 17 0.88 -27.30 -3.11
CA LYS A 17 1.02 -26.19 -2.19
C LYS A 17 2.15 -25.37 -2.78
N ALA A 18 1.84 -24.31 -3.50
CA ALA A 18 2.78 -23.26 -3.79
C ALA A 18 3.33 -22.83 -2.44
N SER A 19 4.54 -23.26 -2.13
CA SER A 19 5.24 -22.84 -0.93
C SER A 19 5.56 -21.36 -1.15
N MET A 20 4.89 -20.47 -0.41
CA MET A 20 5.21 -19.04 -0.31
C MET A 20 6.50 -18.88 0.52
N SER A 21 7.53 -19.67 0.26
CA SER A 21 8.72 -19.78 1.10
C SER A 21 9.89 -18.86 0.69
N ASP A 22 9.64 -17.86 -0.14
CA ASP A 22 10.51 -16.67 -0.27
C ASP A 22 9.78 -15.42 0.25
N GLY A 23 8.96 -15.59 1.29
CA GLY A 23 8.10 -14.58 1.84
C GLY A 23 8.86 -13.60 2.73
N TYR A 24 8.59 -12.31 2.55
CA TYR A 24 8.96 -11.29 3.50
C TYR A 24 8.31 -11.58 4.85
N ASP A 25 9.06 -11.42 5.94
CA ASP A 25 8.49 -11.44 7.28
C ASP A 25 7.86 -10.08 7.59
N PHE A 26 6.55 -10.04 7.60
CA PHE A 26 5.76 -8.86 7.93
C PHE A 26 5.24 -8.88 9.36
N SER A 27 5.63 -9.85 10.18
CA SER A 27 5.04 -10.08 11.51
C SER A 27 5.24 -8.93 12.51
N ALA A 28 6.23 -8.07 12.28
CA ALA A 28 6.53 -6.91 13.11
C ALA A 28 5.87 -5.61 12.63
N LEU A 29 5.20 -5.62 11.46
CA LEU A 29 4.57 -4.41 10.94
C LEU A 29 3.28 -4.07 11.66
N ARG A 30 3.13 -2.79 11.99
CA ARG A 30 1.90 -2.18 12.50
C ARG A 30 1.20 -1.48 11.33
N ILE A 31 0.04 -1.98 10.94
CA ILE A 31 -0.69 -1.44 9.78
C ILE A 31 -2.01 -0.83 10.24
N LEU A 32 -2.27 0.40 9.79
CA LEU A 32 -3.56 1.06 9.93
C LEU A 32 -4.35 0.93 8.63
N VAL A 33 -5.59 0.46 8.72
CA VAL A 33 -6.54 0.38 7.60
C VAL A 33 -7.70 1.34 7.85
N VAL A 34 -7.96 2.24 6.91
CA VAL A 34 -8.99 3.27 7.02
C VAL A 34 -9.93 3.16 5.81
N ASP A 35 -11.18 2.84 6.04
CA ASP A 35 -12.22 2.72 5.00
C ASP A 35 -13.58 2.84 5.69
N ASP A 36 -14.55 3.60 5.19
CA ASP A 36 -15.86 3.72 5.80
C ASP A 36 -16.72 2.45 5.64
N SER A 37 -16.39 1.59 4.67
CA SER A 37 -17.03 0.30 4.47
C SER A 37 -16.50 -0.76 5.44
N PHE A 38 -17.36 -1.23 6.34
CA PHE A 38 -17.04 -2.35 7.24
C PHE A 38 -16.53 -3.58 6.48
N HIS A 39 -17.18 -3.95 5.38
CA HIS A 39 -16.79 -5.12 4.59
C HIS A 39 -15.40 -4.97 3.98
N MET A 40 -15.04 -3.77 3.54
CA MET A 40 -13.72 -3.53 2.96
C MET A 40 -12.63 -3.59 4.03
N ARG A 41 -12.87 -3.01 5.21
CA ARG A 41 -11.93 -3.12 6.34
C ARG A 41 -11.65 -4.58 6.72
N GLU A 42 -12.72 -5.40 6.86
CA GLU A 42 -12.58 -6.81 7.20
C GLU A 42 -11.90 -7.64 6.09
N LEU A 43 -12.18 -7.34 4.83
CA LEU A 43 -11.50 -7.97 3.70
C LEU A 43 -9.99 -7.70 3.71
N VAL A 44 -9.62 -6.43 3.86
CA VAL A 44 -8.20 -6.02 3.88
C VAL A 44 -7.51 -6.61 5.12
N ARG A 45 -8.13 -6.55 6.30
CA ARG A 45 -7.63 -7.17 7.53
C ARG A 45 -7.34 -8.66 7.32
N THR A 46 -8.33 -9.40 6.79
CA THR A 46 -8.18 -10.84 6.52
C THR A 46 -6.99 -11.15 5.61
N PHE A 47 -6.78 -10.35 4.57
CA PHE A 47 -5.62 -10.53 3.70
C PHE A 47 -4.30 -10.26 4.43
N LEU A 48 -4.23 -9.18 5.21
CA LEU A 48 -3.03 -8.80 5.96
C LEU A 48 -2.66 -9.86 7.01
N GLU A 49 -3.65 -10.36 7.76
CA GLU A 49 -3.46 -11.46 8.71
C GLU A 49 -3.00 -12.74 8.00
N GLY A 50 -3.57 -13.03 6.82
CA GLY A 50 -3.14 -14.14 5.96
C GLY A 50 -1.69 -14.01 5.46
N PHE A 51 -1.14 -12.79 5.40
CA PHE A 51 0.27 -12.54 5.08
C PHE A 51 1.18 -12.60 6.33
N GLY A 52 0.64 -12.86 7.51
CA GLY A 52 1.38 -13.02 8.77
C GLY A 52 1.53 -11.72 9.56
N ILE A 53 0.84 -10.63 9.20
CA ILE A 53 0.84 -9.38 9.97
C ILE A 53 -0.03 -9.58 11.21
N LYS A 54 0.53 -9.23 12.38
CA LYS A 54 -0.11 -9.46 13.69
C LYS A 54 -0.83 -8.22 14.23
N GLU A 55 -0.36 -7.04 13.87
CA GLU A 55 -0.85 -5.77 14.38
C GLU A 55 -1.57 -4.99 13.25
N VAL A 56 -2.87 -5.26 13.09
CA VAL A 56 -3.73 -4.57 12.14
C VAL A 56 -4.78 -3.79 12.92
N THR A 57 -4.65 -2.46 12.92
CA THR A 57 -5.65 -1.55 13.47
C THR A 57 -6.56 -1.08 12.34
N VAL A 58 -7.85 -0.91 12.62
CA VAL A 58 -8.82 -0.43 11.64
C VAL A 58 -9.55 0.80 12.17
N SER A 59 -9.89 1.72 11.28
CA SER A 59 -10.75 2.87 11.57
C SER A 59 -11.79 3.05 10.47
N SER A 60 -12.95 3.59 10.83
CA SER A 60 -14.03 3.87 9.89
C SER A 60 -14.03 5.30 9.37
N ASP A 61 -13.23 6.18 9.95
CA ASP A 61 -13.17 7.58 9.56
C ASP A 61 -11.76 8.17 9.74
N ALA A 62 -11.55 9.30 9.07
CA ALA A 62 -10.25 9.95 8.99
C ALA A 62 -9.85 10.69 10.30
N GLU A 63 -10.79 11.11 11.14
CA GLU A 63 -10.50 11.80 12.39
C GLU A 63 -9.94 10.83 13.41
N GLU A 64 -10.65 9.71 13.66
CA GLU A 64 -10.15 8.63 14.50
C GLU A 64 -8.81 8.08 13.98
N ALA A 65 -8.72 7.89 12.65
CA ALA A 65 -7.49 7.41 12.03
C ALA A 65 -6.31 8.36 12.26
N TYR A 66 -6.54 9.67 12.26
CA TYR A 66 -5.48 10.65 12.54
C TYR A 66 -4.97 10.54 13.97
N ASP A 67 -5.86 10.38 14.95
CA ASP A 67 -5.48 10.20 16.36
C ASP A 67 -4.71 8.88 16.55
N ILE A 68 -5.11 7.83 15.85
CA ILE A 68 -4.36 6.56 15.84
C ILE A 68 -2.96 6.75 15.26
N VAL A 69 -2.80 7.49 14.16
CA VAL A 69 -1.48 7.77 13.57
C VAL A 69 -0.57 8.49 14.55
N VAL A 70 -1.12 9.48 15.25
CA VAL A 70 -0.35 10.25 16.26
C VAL A 70 0.06 9.39 17.45
N GLY A 71 -0.84 8.50 17.91
CA GLY A 71 -0.59 7.68 19.13
C GLY A 71 0.16 6.38 18.89
N MET A 72 -0.05 5.73 17.72
CA MET A 72 0.47 4.40 17.44
C MET A 72 1.73 4.41 16.57
N ASP A 73 1.94 5.45 15.77
CA ASP A 73 3.03 5.54 14.79
C ASP A 73 3.08 4.30 13.86
N PRO A 74 2.10 4.08 12.99
CA PRO A 74 2.05 2.90 12.13
C PRO A 74 3.20 2.86 11.12
N ASP A 75 3.62 1.65 10.75
CA ASP A 75 4.68 1.43 9.76
C ASP A 75 4.16 1.53 8.32
N LEU A 76 2.84 1.37 8.12
CA LEU A 76 2.16 1.52 6.83
C LEU A 76 0.67 1.85 7.05
N ILE A 77 0.13 2.69 6.17
CA ILE A 77 -1.29 3.03 6.16
C ILE A 77 -1.92 2.56 4.85
N ILE A 78 -3.10 1.96 4.93
CA ILE A 78 -3.96 1.65 3.80
C ILE A 78 -5.24 2.47 3.98
N THR A 79 -5.56 3.37 3.06
CA THR A 79 -6.74 4.23 3.18
C THR A 79 -7.59 4.18 1.93
N ASP A 80 -8.92 4.19 2.09
CA ASP A 80 -9.81 4.45 0.95
C ASP A 80 -9.69 5.90 0.51
N TRP A 81 -9.98 6.14 -0.77
CA TRP A 81 -10.08 7.50 -1.32
C TRP A 81 -11.37 8.19 -0.90
N ASN A 82 -12.50 7.48 -1.09
CA ASN A 82 -13.84 8.01 -0.91
C ASN A 82 -14.38 7.70 0.48
N MET A 83 -14.09 8.55 1.44
CA MET A 83 -14.66 8.52 2.77
C MET A 83 -15.38 9.83 3.06
N ALA A 84 -16.34 9.82 3.97
CA ALA A 84 -17.05 10.99 4.44
C ALA A 84 -17.02 11.09 5.98
N PRO A 85 -16.93 12.27 6.58
CA PRO A 85 -16.92 13.60 5.95
C PRO A 85 -15.57 14.02 5.38
N VAL A 86 -14.46 13.39 5.76
CA VAL A 86 -13.07 13.68 5.33
C VAL A 86 -12.61 12.62 4.37
N SER A 87 -12.21 13.00 3.16
CA SER A 87 -11.69 12.09 2.15
C SER A 87 -10.32 11.52 2.53
N GLY A 88 -9.97 10.36 1.93
CA GLY A 88 -8.63 9.78 2.12
C GLY A 88 -7.51 10.70 1.66
N LEU A 89 -7.75 11.53 0.64
CA LEU A 89 -6.76 12.51 0.17
C LEU A 89 -6.50 13.59 1.23
N GLU A 90 -7.56 14.18 1.79
CA GLU A 90 -7.45 15.16 2.88
C GLU A 90 -6.78 14.56 4.12
N PHE A 91 -7.11 13.32 4.46
CA PHE A 91 -6.45 12.58 5.53
C PHE A 91 -4.93 12.47 5.30
N VAL A 92 -4.52 12.08 4.09
CA VAL A 92 -3.10 12.00 3.72
C VAL A 92 -2.43 13.38 3.84
N GLU A 93 -3.05 14.43 3.34
CA GLU A 93 -2.50 15.79 3.45
C GLU A 93 -2.32 16.23 4.90
N ARG A 94 -3.27 15.91 5.79
CA ARG A 94 -3.14 16.17 7.22
C ARG A 94 -1.95 15.45 7.85
N ILE A 95 -1.72 14.19 7.51
CA ILE A 95 -0.54 13.43 7.97
C ILE A 95 0.75 14.10 7.48
N ARG A 96 0.83 14.44 6.20
CA ARG A 96 2.04 15.01 5.60
C ARG A 96 2.39 16.41 6.13
N LYS A 97 1.38 17.19 6.52
CA LYS A 97 1.51 18.57 7.05
C LYS A 97 1.48 18.63 8.59
N GLY A 98 1.07 17.55 9.27
CA GLY A 98 0.83 17.53 10.72
C GLY A 98 2.12 17.69 11.54
N ALA A 99 2.15 18.68 12.43
CA ALA A 99 3.30 18.92 13.29
C ALA A 99 3.47 17.86 14.40
N ASN A 100 2.36 17.23 14.81
CA ASN A 100 2.34 16.22 15.87
C ASN A 100 2.44 14.79 15.36
N VAL A 101 2.54 14.57 14.03
CA VAL A 101 2.66 13.24 13.43
C VAL A 101 4.10 12.76 13.61
N PRO A 102 4.33 11.64 14.33
CA PRO A 102 5.68 11.13 14.58
C PRO A 102 6.45 10.84 13.30
N ASN A 103 5.80 10.17 12.36
CA ASN A 103 6.37 9.85 11.06
C ASN A 103 5.52 10.39 9.90
N ARG A 104 5.78 11.63 9.48
CA ARG A 104 5.12 12.25 8.31
C ARG A 104 5.42 11.53 6.99
N PHE A 105 6.39 10.63 6.97
CA PHE A 105 6.87 9.89 5.80
C PHE A 105 6.33 8.46 5.75
N VAL A 106 5.46 8.09 6.68
CA VAL A 106 4.84 6.75 6.70
C VAL A 106 4.34 6.37 5.30
N PRO A 107 4.66 5.17 4.79
CA PRO A 107 4.15 4.70 3.51
C PRO A 107 2.63 4.63 3.49
N ILE A 108 2.00 5.14 2.42
CA ILE A 108 0.54 5.13 2.27
C ILE A 108 0.17 4.43 0.96
N ILE A 109 -0.68 3.42 1.05
CA ILE A 109 -1.36 2.77 -0.06
C ILE A 109 -2.79 3.30 -0.10
N MET A 110 -3.19 3.94 -1.20
CA MET A 110 -4.55 4.42 -1.39
C MET A 110 -5.37 3.43 -2.22
N LEU A 111 -6.52 3.04 -1.69
CA LEU A 111 -7.51 2.24 -2.39
C LEU A 111 -8.35 3.15 -3.26
N THR A 112 -8.52 2.82 -4.56
CA THR A 112 -9.20 3.70 -5.51
C THR A 112 -10.25 2.94 -6.31
N GLY A 113 -11.41 3.56 -6.55
CA GLY A 113 -12.35 3.11 -7.57
C GLY A 113 -11.95 3.56 -8.97
N TYR A 114 -12.73 3.17 -9.96
CA TYR A 114 -12.46 3.49 -11.37
C TYR A 114 -12.54 4.99 -11.67
N THR A 115 -13.40 5.71 -10.96
CA THR A 115 -13.64 7.15 -11.15
C THR A 115 -12.47 8.01 -10.69
N GLU A 116 -11.77 7.59 -9.64
CA GLU A 116 -10.64 8.31 -9.05
C GLU A 116 -9.34 8.13 -9.84
N MET A 117 -9.26 7.11 -10.69
CA MET A 117 -8.05 6.84 -11.50
C MET A 117 -7.61 8.04 -12.35
N LYS A 118 -8.55 8.91 -12.73
CA LYS A 118 -8.23 10.14 -13.47
C LYS A 118 -7.54 11.22 -12.62
N ARG A 119 -7.65 11.13 -11.30
CA ARG A 119 -7.09 12.08 -10.33
C ARG A 119 -5.83 11.58 -9.64
N VAL A 120 -5.30 10.44 -10.07
CA VAL A 120 -4.11 9.80 -9.46
C VAL A 120 -2.89 10.73 -9.49
N GLU A 121 -2.75 11.59 -10.49
CA GLU A 121 -1.63 12.54 -10.56
C GLU A 121 -1.69 13.56 -9.42
N GLU A 122 -2.86 14.16 -9.15
CA GLU A 122 -3.07 15.08 -8.04
C GLU A 122 -2.75 14.41 -6.70
N ALA A 123 -3.28 13.20 -6.51
CA ALA A 123 -3.09 12.44 -5.28
C ALA A 123 -1.62 12.01 -5.06
N ARG A 124 -0.88 11.75 -6.13
CA ARG A 124 0.56 11.49 -6.04
C ARG A 124 1.34 12.69 -5.51
N ASP A 125 0.90 13.91 -5.83
CA ASP A 125 1.54 15.14 -5.37
C ASP A 125 1.25 15.43 -3.90
N ALA A 126 0.15 14.91 -3.38
CA ALA A 126 -0.18 14.92 -1.96
C ALA A 126 0.66 13.94 -1.10
N GLY A 127 1.55 13.15 -1.70
CA GLY A 127 2.47 12.27 -0.97
C GLY A 127 2.01 10.83 -0.79
N ILE A 128 1.12 10.34 -1.65
CA ILE A 128 0.72 8.93 -1.68
C ILE A 128 1.82 8.11 -2.36
N ASN A 129 2.18 6.99 -1.73
CA ASN A 129 3.25 6.11 -2.21
C ASN A 129 2.80 5.18 -3.32
N SER A 130 1.60 4.63 -3.18
CA SER A 130 1.08 3.59 -4.05
C SER A 130 -0.43 3.61 -4.12
N PHE A 131 -0.97 3.17 -5.26
CA PHE A 131 -2.41 3.04 -5.48
C PHE A 131 -2.78 1.58 -5.74
N LEU A 132 -3.94 1.18 -5.24
CA LEU A 132 -4.52 -0.14 -5.45
C LEU A 132 -5.97 0.01 -5.90
N ALA A 133 -6.24 -0.40 -7.14
CA ALA A 133 -7.60 -0.30 -7.71
C ALA A 133 -8.53 -1.34 -7.09
N LYS A 134 -9.75 -0.93 -6.76
CA LYS A 134 -10.85 -1.82 -6.40
C LYS A 134 -11.43 -2.46 -7.70
N PRO A 135 -11.77 -3.76 -7.71
CA PRO A 135 -11.80 -4.71 -6.59
C PRO A 135 -10.41 -5.20 -6.18
N ILE A 136 -10.19 -5.35 -4.87
CA ILE A 136 -8.92 -5.75 -4.29
C ILE A 136 -8.79 -7.28 -4.29
N SER A 137 -7.61 -7.79 -4.70
CA SER A 137 -7.23 -9.19 -4.50
C SER A 137 -6.06 -9.33 -3.55
N ALA A 138 -5.95 -10.47 -2.86
CA ALA A 138 -4.82 -10.75 -1.98
C ALA A 138 -3.47 -10.59 -2.72
N ALA A 139 -3.36 -11.11 -3.95
CA ALA A 139 -2.14 -11.00 -4.74
C ALA A 139 -1.75 -9.55 -5.07
N SER A 140 -2.74 -8.71 -5.43
CA SER A 140 -2.48 -7.29 -5.73
C SER A 140 -2.09 -6.51 -4.49
N LEU A 141 -2.73 -6.76 -3.35
CA LEU A 141 -2.40 -6.15 -2.06
C LEU A 141 -1.00 -6.56 -1.59
N TYR A 142 -0.69 -7.87 -1.65
CA TYR A 142 0.64 -8.38 -1.30
C TYR A 142 1.76 -7.70 -2.10
N LYS A 143 1.59 -7.60 -3.42
CA LYS A 143 2.57 -6.93 -4.29
C LYS A 143 2.77 -5.46 -3.90
N ARG A 144 1.71 -4.74 -3.54
CA ARG A 144 1.80 -3.34 -3.10
C ARG A 144 2.48 -3.22 -1.75
N LEU A 145 2.17 -4.12 -0.82
CA LEU A 145 2.80 -4.19 0.49
C LEU A 145 4.32 -4.37 0.35
N VAL A 146 4.77 -5.39 -0.39
CA VAL A 146 6.20 -5.63 -0.66
C VAL A 146 6.87 -4.39 -1.25
N THR A 147 6.25 -3.80 -2.27
CA THR A 147 6.81 -2.61 -2.93
C THR A 147 6.92 -1.42 -1.97
N SER A 148 5.93 -1.23 -1.10
CA SER A 148 5.92 -0.10 -0.14
C SER A 148 6.94 -0.27 0.98
N VAL A 149 7.14 -1.49 1.47
CA VAL A 149 8.14 -1.81 2.51
C VAL A 149 9.57 -1.75 1.94
N GLN A 150 9.75 -2.11 0.68
CA GLN A 150 11.06 -2.06 0.02
C GLN A 150 11.43 -0.66 -0.49
N ASP A 151 10.52 0.28 -0.47
CA ASP A 151 10.76 1.61 -1.00
C ASP A 151 11.73 2.41 -0.12
N LYS A 152 13.00 2.42 -0.52
CA LYS A 152 14.09 3.15 0.15
C LYS A 152 14.28 4.56 -0.40
N ARG A 153 13.37 5.06 -1.24
CA ARG A 153 13.48 6.41 -1.78
C ARG A 153 13.39 7.44 -0.67
N GLN A 154 14.28 8.42 -0.71
CA GLN A 154 14.20 9.55 0.19
C GLN A 154 12.96 10.39 -0.14
N TYR A 155 12.30 10.90 0.88
CA TYR A 155 11.23 11.86 0.69
C TYR A 155 11.81 13.23 0.39
N VAL A 156 11.17 13.94 -0.53
CA VAL A 156 11.54 15.30 -0.92
C VAL A 156 10.32 16.19 -0.84
N GLU A 157 10.54 17.41 -0.37
CA GLU A 157 9.58 18.50 -0.45
C GLU A 157 10.06 19.48 -1.52
N SER A 158 9.18 19.84 -2.47
CA SER A 158 9.51 20.81 -3.51
C SER A 158 8.77 22.11 -3.29
N THR A 159 9.36 23.20 -3.73
CA THR A 159 8.73 24.55 -3.72
C THR A 159 7.42 24.61 -4.51
N GLY A 160 7.14 23.61 -5.35
CA GLY A 160 5.88 23.43 -6.09
C GLY A 160 4.78 22.66 -5.33
N GLY A 161 4.96 22.39 -4.03
CA GLY A 161 3.95 21.71 -3.21
C GLY A 161 3.98 20.19 -3.24
N TYR A 162 4.90 19.57 -4.01
CA TYR A 162 5.07 18.13 -3.97
C TYR A 162 5.75 17.70 -2.67
N PHE A 163 5.13 16.76 -1.97
CA PHE A 163 5.70 16.07 -0.82
C PHE A 163 5.58 14.56 -1.04
N GLY A 164 6.69 13.85 -1.12
CA GLY A 164 6.66 12.40 -1.36
C GLY A 164 8.01 11.80 -1.70
N PRO A 165 8.05 10.49 -2.03
CA PRO A 165 9.29 9.81 -2.40
C PRO A 165 9.94 10.46 -3.62
N ASP A 166 11.28 10.63 -3.60
CA ASP A 166 12.02 11.19 -4.74
C ASP A 166 11.76 10.36 -6.00
N ARG A 167 11.15 10.99 -7.01
CA ARG A 167 10.80 10.37 -8.30
C ARG A 167 11.95 10.41 -9.31
N ARG A 168 13.04 11.09 -8.98
CA ARG A 168 14.19 11.17 -9.86
C ARG A 168 14.92 9.85 -9.87
N SER A 169 15.05 9.26 -11.07
CA SER A 169 15.81 8.01 -11.22
C SER A 169 17.26 8.25 -10.77
N PRO A 170 17.86 7.35 -9.96
CA PRO A 170 19.28 7.43 -9.61
C PRO A 170 20.20 7.59 -10.83
N LYS A 171 19.81 7.00 -11.98
CA LYS A 171 20.54 7.14 -13.25
C LYS A 171 20.58 8.56 -13.83
N ARG A 172 19.72 9.48 -13.38
CA ARG A 172 19.76 10.89 -13.81
C ARG A 172 20.68 11.76 -12.97
N ARG A 173 21.16 11.30 -11.81
CA ARG A 173 22.11 12.05 -10.98
C ARG A 173 23.50 12.15 -11.61
N ASP A 174 23.86 11.23 -12.51
CA ASP A 174 25.17 11.23 -13.19
C ASP A 174 25.18 11.98 -14.53
N PHE A 175 24.06 12.60 -14.91
CA PHE A 175 24.04 13.45 -16.08
C PHE A 175 24.67 14.80 -15.75
N ARG A 176 26.00 14.84 -15.65
CA ARG A 176 26.81 16.06 -15.86
C ARG A 176 26.67 16.42 -17.32
N GLY A 177 25.56 17.10 -17.66
CA GLY A 177 25.36 17.67 -18.97
C GLY A 177 26.51 18.60 -19.28
N LYS A 178 27.29 18.32 -20.33
CA LYS A 178 28.14 19.33 -20.99
C LYS A 178 27.25 20.52 -21.31
N GLU A 179 27.56 21.66 -20.73
CA GLU A 179 26.97 22.94 -21.10
C GLU A 179 27.00 23.08 -22.61
N ARG A 180 25.83 23.18 -23.23
CA ARG A 180 25.71 23.68 -24.59
C ARG A 180 25.77 25.21 -24.54
N ARG A 181 26.93 25.73 -24.20
CA ARG A 181 27.33 27.10 -24.56
C ARG A 181 28.48 26.91 -25.52
N ASP A 182 28.20 27.25 -26.74
CA ASP A 182 29.10 27.70 -27.81
C ASP A 182 28.57 27.17 -29.14
N ARG A 183 27.66 27.93 -29.72
CA ARG A 183 27.55 28.13 -31.16
C ARG A 183 27.06 29.55 -31.39
N GLU A 184 28.02 30.38 -31.66
CA GLU A 184 27.85 31.58 -32.45
C GLU A 184 27.22 31.25 -33.80
#